data_8eafdaa70e1daa54c4e8bc37fd7c61ac
#
_entry.id   8eafdaa70e1daa54c4e8bc37fd7c61ac
#
_cell.length_a   1.000
_cell.length_b   1.000
_cell.length_c   1.000
_cell.angle_alpha   90.00
_cell.angle_beta   90.00
_cell.angle_gamma   90.00
#
_symmetry.space_group_name_H-M   'P 1'
#
loop_
_entity.id
_entity.type
_entity.pdbx_description
1 polymer ?
#
loop_
_entity_poly.entity_id
_entity_poly.type
_entity_poly.pdbx_seq_one_letter_code
_entity_poly.pdbx_strand_id
1 'polypeptide(L)'
;MQNLVENLPKSIGLVATMGGIHQGHLALIKKSIKENSTTIVSLFVNPAQFNKTKDFIQYPRNIRKDLKLLESLKIDILFSPNKDEIYPENFYSSVSIANLENKLEGMMRPGHFKGVATIVIKLLNITNPDKAYFGQKDAQQSI
;
A
#
# COMPACT_ATOMS: atom_id res chain seq x y z
N MET A 1 -10.38 4.61 10.75
CA MET A 1 -10.45 4.39 9.28
C MET A 1 -11.66 3.55 8.90
N GLN A 2 -11.86 2.35 9.43
CA GLN A 2 -13.01 1.48 9.10
C GLN A 2 -14.38 2.18 9.26
N ASN A 3 -14.65 2.80 10.40
CA ASN A 3 -15.90 3.55 10.61
C ASN A 3 -16.10 4.71 9.60
N LEU A 4 -15.01 5.32 9.12
CA LEU A 4 -15.08 6.35 8.09
C LEU A 4 -15.49 5.74 6.75
N VAL A 5 -14.87 4.62 6.37
CA VAL A 5 -15.07 3.95 5.08
C VAL A 5 -16.52 3.46 4.89
N GLU A 6 -17.17 3.02 5.95
CA GLU A 6 -18.57 2.57 5.91
C GLU A 6 -19.54 3.67 5.44
N ASN A 7 -19.18 4.93 5.65
CA ASN A 7 -20.00 6.10 5.31
C ASN A 7 -19.55 6.80 4.01
N LEU A 8 -18.54 6.27 3.31
CA LEU A 8 -18.08 6.87 2.06
C LEU A 8 -18.98 6.52 0.88
N PRO A 9 -19.06 7.43 -0.12
CA PRO A 9 -19.66 7.10 -1.40
C PRO A 9 -19.00 5.88 -2.05
N LYS A 10 -19.79 4.93 -2.48
CA LYS A 10 -19.33 3.80 -3.32
C LYS A 10 -19.27 4.25 -4.78
N SER A 11 -18.34 3.84 -5.60
CA SER A 11 -17.28 2.84 -5.40
C SER A 11 -16.03 3.46 -4.78
N ILE A 12 -15.25 2.62 -4.08
CA ILE A 12 -14.00 3.02 -3.44
C ILE A 12 -12.82 2.39 -4.18
N GLY A 13 -11.86 3.21 -4.62
CA GLY A 13 -10.61 2.78 -5.19
C GLY A 13 -9.44 2.95 -4.21
N LEU A 14 -8.61 1.92 -4.05
CA LEU A 14 -7.38 1.96 -3.25
C LEU A 14 -6.14 1.99 -4.14
N VAL A 15 -5.25 2.94 -3.87
CA VAL A 15 -3.88 2.94 -4.41
C VAL A 15 -2.90 2.82 -3.25
N ALA A 16 -2.28 1.65 -3.10
CA ALA A 16 -1.32 1.38 -2.04
C ALA A 16 0.07 1.87 -2.44
N THR A 17 0.70 2.71 -1.60
CA THR A 17 2.06 3.22 -1.82
C THR A 17 2.91 3.21 -0.55
N MET A 18 4.22 3.19 -0.72
CA MET A 18 5.18 3.41 0.37
C MET A 18 5.74 4.84 0.40
N GLY A 19 5.17 5.76 -0.38
CA GLY A 19 5.73 7.09 -0.60
C GLY A 19 6.74 7.12 -1.75
N GLY A 20 7.46 8.26 -1.90
CA GLY A 20 8.28 8.48 -3.07
C GLY A 20 7.43 8.56 -4.34
N ILE A 21 6.35 9.31 -4.29
CA ILE A 21 5.37 9.42 -5.38
C ILE A 21 6.05 9.85 -6.68
N HIS A 22 5.83 9.07 -7.73
CA HIS A 22 6.35 9.29 -9.08
C HIS A 22 5.27 9.09 -10.13
N GLN A 23 5.59 9.30 -11.41
CA GLN A 23 4.63 9.27 -12.53
C GLN A 23 3.80 7.97 -12.59
N GLY A 24 4.39 6.81 -12.26
CA GLY A 24 3.65 5.55 -12.18
C GLY A 24 2.54 5.58 -11.12
N HIS A 25 2.84 6.06 -9.92
CA HIS A 25 1.82 6.25 -8.87
C HIS A 25 0.76 7.25 -9.29
N LEU A 26 1.16 8.38 -9.91
CA LEU A 26 0.21 9.39 -10.40
C LEU A 26 -0.75 8.82 -11.44
N ALA A 27 -0.28 7.93 -12.32
CA ALA A 27 -1.12 7.26 -13.31
C ALA A 27 -2.19 6.36 -12.65
N LEU A 28 -1.80 5.57 -11.65
CA LEU A 28 -2.73 4.72 -10.89
C LEU A 28 -3.77 5.56 -10.13
N ILE A 29 -3.33 6.63 -9.47
CA ILE A 29 -4.21 7.54 -8.73
C ILE A 29 -5.22 8.20 -9.67
N LYS A 30 -4.77 8.76 -10.80
CA LYS A 30 -5.65 9.36 -11.81
C LYS A 30 -6.66 8.36 -12.36
N LYS A 31 -6.24 7.10 -12.57
CA LYS A 31 -7.13 6.03 -12.99
C LYS A 31 -8.18 5.73 -11.92
N SER A 32 -7.77 5.64 -10.65
CA SER A 32 -8.69 5.45 -9.54
C SER A 32 -9.73 6.57 -9.45
N ILE A 33 -9.30 7.83 -9.49
CA ILE A 33 -10.19 9.02 -9.48
C ILE A 33 -11.21 8.98 -10.62
N LYS A 34 -10.80 8.52 -11.80
CA LYS A 34 -11.70 8.43 -12.97
C LYS A 34 -12.75 7.32 -12.83
N GLU A 35 -12.41 6.24 -12.13
CA GLU A 35 -13.21 5.00 -12.11
C GLU A 35 -14.01 4.81 -10.82
N ASN A 36 -13.81 5.64 -9.81
CA ASN A 36 -14.46 5.47 -8.51
C ASN A 36 -14.97 6.81 -7.98
N SER A 37 -15.98 6.75 -7.13
CA SER A 37 -16.53 7.90 -6.43
C SER A 37 -15.63 8.39 -5.29
N THR A 38 -14.84 7.49 -4.72
CA THR A 38 -13.87 7.78 -3.65
C THR A 38 -12.53 7.14 -3.97
N THR A 39 -11.45 7.92 -3.88
CA THR A 39 -10.07 7.41 -4.03
C THR A 39 -9.32 7.54 -2.72
N ILE A 40 -8.89 6.39 -2.20
CA ILE A 40 -8.01 6.29 -1.02
C ILE A 40 -6.59 6.00 -1.50
N VAL A 41 -5.64 6.84 -1.08
CA VAL A 41 -4.21 6.56 -1.27
C VAL A 41 -3.61 6.20 0.08
N SER A 42 -2.99 5.03 0.20
CA SER A 42 -2.21 4.72 1.40
C SER A 42 -0.75 5.15 1.21
N LEU A 43 -0.17 5.69 2.28
CA LEU A 43 1.24 6.06 2.35
C LEU A 43 1.84 5.42 3.61
N PHE A 44 2.41 4.23 3.45
CA PHE A 44 2.97 3.46 4.56
C PHE A 44 4.22 2.69 4.13
N VAL A 45 5.37 3.06 4.69
CA VAL A 45 6.62 2.31 4.49
C VAL A 45 6.59 1.07 5.36
N ASN A 46 6.24 -0.06 4.74
CA ASN A 46 6.02 -1.33 5.43
C ASN A 46 7.33 -1.98 5.89
N PRO A 47 7.65 -2.02 7.18
CA PRO A 47 8.90 -2.61 7.67
C PRO A 47 8.98 -4.13 7.39
N ALA A 48 7.84 -4.83 7.36
CA ALA A 48 7.79 -6.28 7.24
C ALA A 48 8.26 -6.82 5.87
N GLN A 49 8.35 -5.96 4.84
CA GLN A 49 8.82 -6.38 3.50
C GLN A 49 10.29 -6.08 3.22
N PHE A 50 11.03 -5.54 4.21
CA PHE A 50 12.46 -5.25 4.07
C PHE A 50 13.30 -6.35 4.73
N ASN A 51 14.15 -7.00 3.93
CA ASN A 51 15.05 -8.04 4.43
C ASN A 51 16.22 -7.46 5.23
N LYS A 52 16.62 -6.24 4.92
CA LYS A 52 17.73 -5.55 5.57
C LYS A 52 17.25 -4.27 6.24
N THR A 53 17.55 -4.11 7.50
CA THR A 53 17.26 -2.88 8.26
C THR A 53 17.82 -1.63 7.58
N LYS A 54 19.00 -1.74 6.95
CA LYS A 54 19.62 -0.65 6.20
C LYS A 54 18.74 -0.14 5.07
N ASP A 55 18.14 -1.03 4.28
CA ASP A 55 17.29 -0.68 3.15
C ASP A 55 16.00 0.01 3.61
N PHE A 56 15.45 -0.42 4.75
CA PHE A 56 14.31 0.23 5.39
C PHE A 56 14.63 1.65 5.87
N ILE A 57 15.80 1.83 6.52
CA ILE A 57 16.23 3.15 7.01
C ILE A 57 16.52 4.11 5.85
N GLN A 58 17.15 3.62 4.78
CA GLN A 58 17.52 4.40 3.60
C GLN A 58 16.36 4.61 2.61
N TYR A 59 15.20 3.97 2.84
CA TYR A 59 14.07 4.13 1.93
C TYR A 59 13.65 5.60 1.81
N PRO A 60 13.50 6.14 0.59
CA PRO A 60 13.20 7.56 0.39
C PRO A 60 11.89 7.99 1.05
N ARG A 61 11.97 8.97 1.96
CA ARG A 61 10.82 9.50 2.69
C ARG A 61 10.79 11.01 2.54
N ASN A 62 10.04 11.50 1.58
CA ASN A 62 9.81 12.93 1.45
C ASN A 62 8.30 13.22 1.55
N ILE A 63 7.78 13.06 2.75
CA ILE A 63 6.35 13.19 3.01
C ILE A 63 5.80 14.54 2.55
N ARG A 64 6.56 15.64 2.72
CA ARG A 64 6.11 16.97 2.29
C ARG A 64 5.93 17.09 0.77
N LYS A 65 6.83 16.47 0.00
CA LYS A 65 6.74 16.42 -1.46
C LYS A 65 5.57 15.54 -1.89
N ASP A 66 5.43 14.37 -1.26
CA ASP A 66 4.35 13.42 -1.56
C ASP A 66 2.99 14.05 -1.27
N LEU A 67 2.82 14.71 -0.10
CA LEU A 67 1.59 15.41 0.27
C LEU A 67 1.21 16.49 -0.76
N LYS A 68 2.14 17.35 -1.16
CA LYS A 68 1.87 18.37 -2.18
C LYS A 68 1.38 17.78 -3.51
N LEU A 69 1.97 16.65 -3.93
CA LEU A 69 1.54 15.98 -5.15
C LEU A 69 0.13 15.39 -5.01
N LEU A 70 -0.16 14.75 -3.88
CA LEU A 70 -1.47 14.15 -3.61
C LEU A 70 -2.57 15.21 -3.47
N GLU A 71 -2.29 16.33 -2.78
CA GLU A 71 -3.19 17.47 -2.69
C GLU A 71 -3.53 18.06 -4.08
N SER A 72 -2.53 18.15 -4.98
CA SER A 72 -2.75 18.66 -6.34
C SER A 72 -3.67 17.75 -7.17
N LEU A 73 -3.77 16.48 -6.85
CA LEU A 73 -4.65 15.51 -7.51
C LEU A 73 -6.06 15.49 -6.92
N LYS A 74 -6.30 16.17 -5.79
CA LYS A 74 -7.57 16.19 -5.08
C LYS A 74 -8.09 14.78 -4.75
N ILE A 75 -7.22 13.93 -4.21
CA ILE A 75 -7.62 12.62 -3.68
C ILE A 75 -8.57 12.83 -2.49
N ASP A 76 -9.49 11.92 -2.28
CA ASP A 76 -10.48 12.05 -1.21
C ASP A 76 -9.89 11.74 0.16
N ILE A 77 -9.07 10.70 0.25
CA ILE A 77 -8.49 10.26 1.53
C ILE A 77 -7.02 9.87 1.35
N LEU A 78 -6.18 10.40 2.23
CA LEU A 78 -4.83 9.91 2.47
C LEU A 78 -4.81 9.09 3.77
N PHE A 79 -4.53 7.80 3.64
CA PHE A 79 -4.34 6.92 4.79
C PHE A 79 -2.85 6.72 5.07
N SER A 80 -2.34 7.39 6.09
CA SER A 80 -0.93 7.35 6.49
C SER A 80 -0.77 6.92 7.95
N PRO A 81 -0.94 5.63 8.24
CA PRO A 81 -0.87 5.11 9.61
C PRO A 81 0.57 5.05 10.11
N ASN A 82 0.72 5.05 11.43
CA ASN A 82 1.97 4.73 12.10
C ASN A 82 2.22 3.21 12.10
N LYS A 83 3.49 2.82 12.33
CA LYS A 83 3.87 1.40 12.39
C LYS A 83 3.05 0.63 13.43
N ASP A 84 2.86 1.20 14.61
CA ASP A 84 2.21 0.52 15.74
C ASP A 84 0.69 0.41 15.55
N GLU A 85 0.09 1.22 14.69
CA GLU A 85 -1.32 1.08 14.27
C GLU A 85 -1.51 -0.12 13.32
N ILE A 86 -0.51 -0.41 12.48
CA ILE A 86 -0.53 -1.54 11.55
C ILE A 86 -0.02 -2.82 12.21
N TYR A 87 1.04 -2.70 13.02
CA TYR A 87 1.71 -3.80 13.71
C TYR A 87 1.83 -3.47 15.20
N PRO A 88 0.74 -3.60 15.96
CA PRO A 88 0.78 -3.36 17.41
C PRO A 88 1.69 -4.36 18.11
N GLU A 89 2.06 -4.05 19.35
CA GLU A 89 2.74 -5.00 20.22
C GLU A 89 1.91 -6.29 20.31
N ASN A 90 2.55 -7.44 20.25
CA ASN A 90 1.91 -8.76 20.21
C ASN A 90 1.14 -9.06 18.89
N PHE A 91 1.49 -8.42 17.77
CA PHE A 91 1.00 -8.80 16.47
C PHE A 91 1.74 -10.07 15.96
N TYR A 92 1.01 -11.19 15.87
CA TYR A 92 1.57 -12.50 15.45
C TYR A 92 1.01 -13.02 14.13
N SER A 93 0.04 -12.35 13.53
CA SER A 93 -0.59 -12.81 12.31
C SER A 93 0.21 -12.43 11.06
N SER A 94 0.27 -13.31 10.07
CA SER A 94 0.88 -13.02 8.78
C SER A 94 0.19 -13.81 7.67
N VAL A 95 0.26 -13.28 6.45
CA VAL A 95 -0.23 -13.94 5.24
C VAL A 95 0.96 -14.44 4.43
N SER A 96 0.93 -15.71 4.05
CA SER A 96 1.94 -16.36 3.24
C SER A 96 1.27 -16.98 2.02
N ILE A 97 1.88 -16.82 0.85
CA ILE A 97 1.39 -17.40 -0.40
C ILE A 97 2.35 -18.52 -0.80
N ALA A 98 1.97 -19.75 -0.41
CA ALA A 98 2.78 -20.93 -0.67
C ALA A 98 3.17 -21.03 -2.15
N ASN A 99 4.39 -21.43 -2.43
CA ASN A 99 4.98 -21.60 -3.76
C ASN A 99 5.27 -20.33 -4.57
N LEU A 100 4.59 -19.20 -4.33
CA LEU A 100 4.88 -17.95 -5.04
C LEU A 100 5.95 -17.11 -4.36
N GLU A 101 5.93 -17.07 -3.02
CA GLU A 101 6.88 -16.25 -2.25
C GLU A 101 8.35 -16.69 -2.37
N ASN A 102 8.59 -17.91 -2.85
CA ASN A 102 9.93 -18.49 -3.04
C ASN A 102 10.34 -18.57 -4.52
N LYS A 103 9.63 -17.89 -5.43
CA LYS A 103 9.93 -17.85 -6.86
C LYS A 103 10.34 -16.45 -7.31
N LEU A 104 11.06 -16.37 -8.41
CA LEU A 104 11.48 -15.12 -9.04
C LEU A 104 12.15 -14.18 -8.03
N GLU A 105 11.63 -12.98 -7.84
CA GLU A 105 12.14 -11.99 -6.87
C GLU A 105 12.13 -12.51 -5.43
N GLY A 106 11.18 -13.38 -5.08
CA GLY A 106 11.08 -13.97 -3.75
C GLY A 106 12.28 -14.83 -3.36
N MET A 107 12.93 -15.50 -4.30
CA MET A 107 14.18 -16.23 -4.04
C MET A 107 15.33 -15.30 -3.63
N MET A 108 15.37 -14.09 -4.21
CA MET A 108 16.41 -13.10 -3.94
C MET A 108 16.10 -12.29 -2.67
N ARG A 109 14.85 -12.28 -2.25
CA ARG A 109 14.33 -11.49 -1.11
C ARG A 109 13.46 -12.35 -0.17
N PRO A 110 14.03 -13.33 0.55
CA PRO A 110 13.27 -14.22 1.44
C PRO A 110 12.40 -13.45 2.43
N GLY A 111 11.11 -13.79 2.55
CA GLY A 111 10.14 -13.13 3.44
C GLY A 111 9.56 -11.81 2.90
N HIS A 112 10.08 -11.26 1.80
CA HIS A 112 9.55 -10.03 1.21
C HIS A 112 8.07 -10.14 0.87
N PHE A 113 7.66 -11.17 0.10
CA PHE A 113 6.27 -11.34 -0.31
C PHE A 113 5.32 -11.68 0.84
N LYS A 114 5.81 -12.38 1.89
CA LYS A 114 5.05 -12.54 3.13
C LYS A 114 4.74 -11.18 3.77
N GLY A 115 5.71 -10.27 3.81
CA GLY A 115 5.52 -8.91 4.29
C GLY A 115 4.55 -8.11 3.41
N VAL A 116 4.67 -8.24 2.08
CA VAL A 116 3.78 -7.58 1.11
C VAL A 116 2.35 -8.10 1.22
N ALA A 117 2.14 -9.42 1.19
CA ALA A 117 0.81 -10.01 1.32
C ALA A 117 0.13 -9.62 2.63
N THR A 118 0.90 -9.61 3.73
CA THR A 118 0.38 -9.20 5.04
C THR A 118 -0.10 -7.76 5.06
N ILE A 119 0.67 -6.80 4.53
CA ILE A 119 0.23 -5.40 4.51
C ILE A 119 -0.90 -5.17 3.53
N VAL A 120 -0.88 -5.80 2.36
CA VAL A 120 -1.94 -5.64 1.37
C VAL A 120 -3.28 -6.11 1.93
N ILE A 121 -3.35 -7.31 2.53
CA ILE A 121 -4.61 -7.80 3.12
C ILE A 121 -5.09 -6.91 4.26
N LYS A 122 -4.18 -6.35 5.08
CA LYS A 122 -4.54 -5.36 6.11
C LYS A 122 -5.15 -4.11 5.50
N LEU A 123 -4.52 -3.55 4.46
CA LEU A 123 -5.03 -2.36 3.78
C LEU A 123 -6.40 -2.63 3.15
N LEU A 124 -6.58 -3.77 2.47
CA LEU A 124 -7.87 -4.16 1.91
C LEU A 124 -8.96 -4.27 2.99
N ASN A 125 -8.67 -4.91 4.13
CA ASN A 125 -9.62 -5.03 5.23
C ASN A 125 -9.92 -3.69 5.94
N ILE A 126 -8.95 -2.78 6.01
CA ILE A 126 -9.12 -1.47 6.65
C ILE A 126 -9.89 -0.50 5.76
N THR A 127 -9.63 -0.52 4.45
CA THR A 127 -10.20 0.43 3.49
C THR A 127 -11.39 -0.12 2.73
N ASN A 128 -11.62 -1.43 2.78
CA ASN A 128 -12.72 -2.16 2.13
C ASN A 128 -13.04 -1.62 0.72
N PRO A 129 -12.04 -1.61 -0.21
CA PRO A 129 -12.20 -1.00 -1.51
C PRO A 129 -12.95 -1.92 -2.47
N ASP A 130 -13.69 -1.34 -3.42
CA ASP A 130 -14.29 -2.06 -4.53
C ASP A 130 -13.24 -2.40 -5.61
N LYS A 131 -12.17 -1.56 -5.72
CA LYS A 131 -11.04 -1.78 -6.64
C LYS A 131 -9.73 -1.40 -5.99
N ALA A 132 -8.68 -2.18 -6.26
CA ALA A 132 -7.30 -1.87 -5.88
C ALA A 132 -6.43 -1.76 -7.15
N TYR A 133 -5.50 -0.78 -7.15
CA TYR A 133 -4.68 -0.46 -8.31
C TYR A 133 -3.22 -0.75 -8.02
N PHE A 134 -2.63 -1.65 -8.81
CA PHE A 134 -1.22 -2.04 -8.71
C PHE A 134 -0.49 -1.72 -10.02
N GLY A 135 0.79 -1.39 -9.93
CA GLY A 135 1.63 -1.13 -11.08
C GLY A 135 2.11 -2.43 -11.73
N GLN A 136 2.27 -2.42 -13.06
CA GLN A 136 2.79 -3.58 -13.80
C GLN A 136 4.20 -4.00 -13.33
N LYS A 137 5.00 -3.07 -12.80
CA LYS A 137 6.29 -3.37 -12.18
C LYS A 137 6.16 -4.29 -10.96
N ASP A 138 5.01 -4.29 -10.33
CA ASP A 138 4.69 -5.09 -9.15
C ASP A 138 3.91 -6.37 -9.53
N ALA A 139 4.16 -6.92 -10.74
CA ALA A 139 3.40 -8.04 -11.30
C ALA A 139 3.32 -9.25 -10.35
N GLN A 140 4.43 -9.61 -9.71
CA GLN A 140 4.44 -10.72 -8.75
C GLN A 140 3.64 -10.41 -7.46
N GLN A 141 3.40 -9.13 -7.15
CA GLN A 141 2.55 -8.72 -6.02
C GLN A 141 1.05 -8.72 -6.40
N SER A 142 0.75 -8.78 -7.69
CA SER A 142 -0.61 -8.67 -8.24
C SER A 142 -1.22 -10.04 -8.60
N ILE A 143 -0.44 -11.10 -8.47
CA ILE A 143 -0.85 -12.50 -8.68
C ILE A 143 -1.33 -13.10 -7.38
#